data_b22cd7c96ac1ab81c6404e4396b64f63
#
_entry.id   b22cd7c96ac1ab81c6404e4396b64f63
#
_cell.length_a   1.000
_cell.length_b   1.000
_cell.length_c   1.000
_cell.angle_alpha   90.00
_cell.angle_beta   90.00
_cell.angle_gamma   90.00
#
_symmetry.space_group_name_H-M   'P 1'
#
loop_
_entity.id
_entity.type
_entity.pdbx_description
1 polymer ?
#
loop_
_entity_poly.entity_id
_entity_poly.type
_entity_poly.pdbx_seq_one_letter_code
_entity_poly.pdbx_strand_id
1 'polypeptide(L)'
;MAILCRDIGLLFLQAPHTGSTSLGTLFREDFGGVKLLEDRVRDEQGRIVLRQKHQSLPQLLEAGLITREERADLLVVVGVRNPYDLVLTEYARNREAGTISRSQRLIRRLPGISDDFSAPDFERFVVRRYTPNALYRALGRKPMVPVDWTEGADHVIRFEAMQQGLDEALRKVGVTEPHPLPHRNPTQSRRDRDYRAIYTPRAREIVSRAYARELREHGYVFDPDDGGGRNGE
;
A
#
# COMPACT_ATOMS: atom_id res chain seq x y z
N MET A 1 -0.55 -5.65 -9.11
CA MET A 1 -1.26 -6.40 -10.16
C MET A 1 -2.72 -6.42 -9.81
N ALA A 2 -3.60 -6.33 -10.79
CA ALA A 2 -4.99 -6.69 -10.59
C ALA A 2 -5.16 -8.18 -10.93
N ILE A 3 -5.94 -8.89 -10.14
CA ILE A 3 -6.22 -10.33 -10.29
C ILE A 3 -7.71 -10.50 -10.46
N LEU A 4 -8.11 -11.11 -11.58
CA LEU A 4 -9.49 -11.37 -11.93
C LEU A 4 -9.80 -12.85 -11.71
N CYS A 5 -10.74 -13.13 -10.80
CA CYS A 5 -11.30 -14.46 -10.55
C CYS A 5 -12.69 -14.51 -11.20
N ARG A 6 -12.76 -14.93 -12.46
CA ARG A 6 -14.00 -14.90 -13.26
C ARG A 6 -15.08 -15.83 -12.67
N ASP A 7 -14.68 -17.01 -12.22
CA ASP A 7 -15.60 -18.04 -11.75
C ASP A 7 -16.42 -17.62 -10.51
N ILE A 8 -15.86 -16.70 -9.72
CA ILE A 8 -16.52 -16.15 -8.52
C ILE A 8 -16.90 -14.67 -8.67
N GLY A 9 -16.73 -14.07 -9.85
CA GLY A 9 -17.07 -12.66 -10.10
C GLY A 9 -16.29 -11.68 -9.21
N LEU A 10 -14.97 -11.87 -9.00
CA LEU A 10 -14.18 -11.03 -8.10
C LEU A 10 -12.95 -10.44 -8.81
N LEU A 11 -12.76 -9.13 -8.63
CA LEU A 11 -11.55 -8.41 -9.05
C LEU A 11 -10.77 -7.92 -7.83
N PHE A 12 -9.55 -8.43 -7.63
CA PHE A 12 -8.68 -8.00 -6.54
C PHE A 12 -7.64 -6.99 -7.01
N LEU A 13 -7.66 -5.78 -6.43
CA LEU A 13 -6.69 -4.72 -6.68
C LEU A 13 -5.55 -4.80 -5.67
N GLN A 14 -4.33 -5.04 -6.15
CA GLN A 14 -3.15 -5.16 -5.30
C GLN A 14 -2.58 -3.76 -4.96
N ALA A 15 -3.06 -3.14 -3.89
CA ALA A 15 -2.43 -1.94 -3.33
C ALA A 15 -1.05 -2.26 -2.70
N PRO A 16 -0.07 -1.33 -2.75
CA PRO A 16 1.25 -1.57 -2.19
C PRO A 16 1.23 -1.70 -0.66
N HIS A 17 2.03 -2.64 -0.13
CA HIS A 17 2.27 -2.82 1.31
C HIS A 17 1.05 -3.19 2.18
N THR A 18 -0.04 -3.64 1.59
CA THR A 18 -1.31 -4.00 2.25
C THR A 18 -1.50 -5.51 2.42
N GLY A 19 -0.44 -6.31 2.42
CA GLY A 19 -0.57 -7.78 2.44
C GLY A 19 -1.00 -8.39 1.09
N SER A 20 -1.05 -7.56 0.05
CA SER A 20 -1.57 -7.91 -1.27
C SER A 20 -0.88 -9.11 -1.95
N THR A 21 0.32 -9.50 -1.52
CA THR A 21 1.00 -10.70 -2.03
C THR A 21 0.31 -11.97 -1.52
N SER A 22 -0.02 -12.06 -0.24
CA SER A 22 -0.71 -13.23 0.35
C SER A 22 -2.11 -13.39 -0.22
N LEU A 23 -2.89 -12.31 -0.25
CA LEU A 23 -4.22 -12.30 -0.86
C LEU A 23 -4.16 -12.65 -2.35
N GLY A 24 -3.22 -12.05 -3.10
CA GLY A 24 -3.08 -12.32 -4.52
C GLY A 24 -2.58 -13.73 -4.84
N THR A 25 -1.85 -14.38 -3.92
CA THR A 25 -1.49 -15.79 -4.04
C THR A 25 -2.72 -16.66 -3.86
N LEU A 26 -3.50 -16.44 -2.79
CA LEU A 26 -4.73 -17.16 -2.50
C LEU A 26 -5.72 -17.04 -3.67
N PHE A 27 -6.01 -15.84 -4.16
CA PHE A 27 -6.94 -15.66 -5.28
C PHE A 27 -6.50 -16.38 -6.56
N ARG A 28 -5.19 -16.55 -6.79
CA ARG A 28 -4.69 -17.30 -7.95
C ARG A 28 -4.69 -18.81 -7.74
N GLU A 29 -4.29 -19.25 -6.56
CA GLU A 29 -4.13 -20.69 -6.26
C GLU A 29 -5.47 -21.36 -5.98
N ASP A 30 -6.37 -20.72 -5.22
CA ASP A 30 -7.63 -21.30 -4.80
C ASP A 30 -8.79 -20.99 -5.76
N PHE A 31 -8.75 -19.85 -6.46
CA PHE A 31 -9.86 -19.36 -7.30
C PHE A 31 -9.48 -19.17 -8.78
N GLY A 32 -8.37 -19.74 -9.23
CA GLY A 32 -7.95 -19.67 -10.63
C GLY A 32 -7.74 -18.25 -11.14
N GLY A 33 -7.48 -17.30 -10.24
CA GLY A 33 -7.35 -15.88 -10.58
C GLY A 33 -6.23 -15.60 -11.56
N VAL A 34 -6.52 -14.85 -12.61
CA VAL A 34 -5.57 -14.45 -13.64
C VAL A 34 -5.13 -13.01 -13.45
N LYS A 35 -3.87 -12.73 -13.75
CA LYS A 35 -3.36 -11.36 -13.77
C LYS A 35 -3.88 -10.65 -15.01
N LEU A 36 -4.44 -9.46 -14.85
CA LEU A 36 -4.93 -8.66 -15.98
C LEU A 36 -3.80 -8.08 -16.83
N LEU A 37 -2.59 -8.00 -16.29
CA LEU A 37 -1.44 -7.44 -16.99
C LEU A 37 -0.18 -8.27 -16.66
N GLU A 38 0.39 -8.92 -17.67
CA GLU A 38 1.63 -9.71 -17.52
C GLU A 38 2.86 -8.81 -17.49
N ASP A 39 2.89 -7.76 -18.33
CA ASP A 39 3.99 -6.81 -18.45
C ASP A 39 3.53 -5.37 -18.35
N ARG A 40 4.49 -4.43 -18.25
CA ARG A 40 4.22 -2.98 -18.27
C ARG A 40 3.82 -2.52 -19.67
N VAL A 41 2.80 -1.67 -19.76
CA VAL A 41 2.43 -1.01 -21.01
C VAL A 41 3.28 0.25 -21.20
N ARG A 42 3.75 0.45 -22.43
CA ARG A 42 4.50 1.64 -22.84
C ARG A 42 3.75 2.36 -23.97
N ASP A 43 3.88 3.70 -23.99
CA ASP A 43 3.41 4.49 -25.10
C ASP A 43 4.38 4.42 -26.30
N GLU A 44 4.01 5.09 -27.40
CA GLU A 44 4.83 5.17 -28.63
C GLU A 44 6.22 5.78 -28.37
N GLN A 45 6.37 6.59 -27.31
CA GLN A 45 7.64 7.19 -26.90
C GLN A 45 8.43 6.31 -25.93
N GLY A 46 7.97 5.05 -25.65
CA GLY A 46 8.60 4.09 -24.75
C GLY A 46 8.42 4.38 -23.26
N ARG A 47 7.62 5.39 -22.89
CA ARG A 47 7.33 5.72 -21.48
C ARG A 47 6.33 4.73 -20.92
N ILE A 48 6.53 4.34 -19.64
CA ILE A 48 5.61 3.42 -18.96
C ILE A 48 4.33 4.19 -18.63
N VAL A 49 3.23 3.85 -19.29
CA VAL A 49 1.88 4.38 -19.04
C VAL A 49 1.10 3.55 -18.04
N LEU A 50 1.36 2.22 -18.01
CA LEU A 50 0.77 1.34 -17.02
C LEU A 50 1.84 0.37 -16.48
N ARG A 51 1.96 0.30 -15.17
CA ARG A 51 2.88 -0.62 -14.51
C ARG A 51 2.24 -1.99 -14.35
N GLN A 52 3.04 -3.06 -14.41
CA GLN A 52 2.58 -4.42 -14.15
C GLN A 52 1.96 -4.58 -12.75
N LYS A 53 2.47 -3.86 -11.75
CA LYS A 53 2.00 -3.94 -10.36
C LYS A 53 1.31 -2.65 -9.94
N HIS A 54 0.32 -2.80 -9.07
CA HIS A 54 -0.36 -1.66 -8.41
C HIS A 54 -1.09 -0.77 -9.41
N GLN A 55 -2.10 -1.31 -10.08
CA GLN A 55 -3.08 -0.55 -10.84
C GLN A 55 -4.30 -0.25 -9.97
N SER A 56 -4.84 0.97 -10.07
CA SER A 56 -6.15 1.34 -9.53
C SER A 56 -7.26 0.96 -10.51
N LEU A 57 -8.50 0.88 -10.05
CA LEU A 57 -9.64 0.59 -10.91
C LEU A 57 -9.78 1.60 -12.06
N PRO A 58 -9.69 2.93 -11.84
CA PRO A 58 -9.73 3.90 -12.95
C PRO A 58 -8.67 3.63 -14.02
N GLN A 59 -7.43 3.26 -13.61
CA GLN A 59 -6.36 2.93 -14.57
C GLN A 59 -6.66 1.68 -15.39
N LEU A 60 -7.32 0.67 -14.81
CA LEU A 60 -7.72 -0.54 -15.54
C LEU A 60 -8.82 -0.25 -16.56
N LEU A 61 -9.79 0.58 -16.18
CA LEU A 61 -10.89 1.03 -17.07
C LEU A 61 -10.34 1.90 -18.20
N GLU A 62 -9.48 2.87 -17.90
CA GLU A 62 -8.87 3.76 -18.91
C GLU A 62 -8.00 2.98 -19.91
N ALA A 63 -7.30 1.95 -19.44
CA ALA A 63 -6.49 1.08 -20.29
C ALA A 63 -7.30 0.02 -21.06
N GLY A 64 -8.63 -0.06 -20.87
CA GLY A 64 -9.49 -1.06 -21.49
C GLY A 64 -9.22 -2.51 -21.05
N LEU A 65 -8.54 -2.70 -19.91
CA LEU A 65 -8.26 -4.04 -19.34
C LEU A 65 -9.48 -4.64 -18.66
N ILE A 66 -10.43 -3.82 -18.29
CA ILE A 66 -11.77 -4.15 -17.81
C ILE A 66 -12.74 -3.15 -18.46
N THR A 67 -13.84 -3.62 -18.99
CA THR A 67 -14.91 -2.73 -19.47
C THR A 67 -15.83 -2.29 -18.32
N ARG A 68 -16.66 -1.26 -18.56
CA ARG A 68 -17.64 -0.82 -17.56
C ARG A 68 -18.71 -1.87 -17.31
N GLU A 69 -19.08 -2.61 -18.35
CA GLU A 69 -20.02 -3.72 -18.31
C GLU A 69 -19.45 -4.86 -17.46
N GLU A 70 -18.23 -5.32 -17.75
CA GLU A 70 -17.57 -6.34 -16.92
C GLU A 70 -17.44 -5.89 -15.46
N ARG A 71 -17.11 -4.60 -15.21
CA ARG A 71 -17.02 -4.05 -13.86
C ARG A 71 -18.31 -4.18 -13.07
N ALA A 72 -19.47 -4.05 -13.74
CA ALA A 72 -20.77 -4.11 -13.07
C ALA A 72 -21.07 -5.49 -12.47
N ASP A 73 -20.49 -6.55 -13.04
CA ASP A 73 -20.68 -7.94 -12.60
C ASP A 73 -19.60 -8.42 -11.62
N LEU A 74 -18.66 -7.55 -11.24
CA LEU A 74 -17.52 -7.91 -10.38
C LEU A 74 -17.60 -7.27 -9.00
N LEU A 75 -17.35 -8.05 -7.96
CA LEU A 75 -17.00 -7.53 -6.64
C LEU A 75 -15.55 -7.03 -6.68
N VAL A 76 -15.34 -5.72 -6.65
CA VAL A 76 -14.00 -5.14 -6.61
C VAL A 76 -13.50 -5.04 -5.18
N VAL A 77 -12.39 -5.74 -4.91
CA VAL A 77 -11.80 -5.87 -3.59
C VAL A 77 -10.41 -5.24 -3.56
N VAL A 78 -10.09 -4.48 -2.51
CA VAL A 78 -8.78 -3.86 -2.32
C VAL A 78 -8.32 -3.98 -0.87
N GLY A 79 -7.00 -4.11 -0.68
CA GLY A 79 -6.41 -4.07 0.67
C GLY A 79 -6.05 -2.64 1.08
N VAL A 80 -6.31 -2.29 2.34
CA VAL A 80 -5.83 -1.06 2.98
C VAL A 80 -5.01 -1.38 4.24
N ARG A 81 -4.25 -0.41 4.71
CA ARG A 81 -3.43 -0.53 5.91
C ARG A 81 -3.32 0.81 6.60
N ASN A 82 -3.18 0.81 7.93
CA ASN A 82 -2.91 2.03 8.68
C ASN A 82 -1.75 2.81 8.02
N PRO A 83 -1.98 4.06 7.55
CA PRO A 83 -0.97 4.86 6.84
C PRO A 83 0.35 5.01 7.58
N TYR A 84 0.34 5.14 8.90
CA TYR A 84 1.56 5.24 9.68
C TYR A 84 2.39 3.96 9.60
N ASP A 85 1.72 2.83 9.67
CA ASP A 85 2.31 1.51 9.56
C ASP A 85 2.78 1.20 8.13
N LEU A 86 2.01 1.64 7.13
CA LEU A 86 2.34 1.53 5.72
C LEU A 86 3.63 2.29 5.38
N VAL A 87 3.75 3.55 5.83
CA VAL A 87 4.93 4.40 5.55
C VAL A 87 6.18 3.84 6.22
N LEU A 88 6.07 3.30 7.44
CA LEU A 88 7.19 2.62 8.10
C LEU A 88 7.60 1.35 7.32
N THR A 89 6.63 0.58 6.83
CA THR A 89 6.90 -0.61 6.01
C THR A 89 7.59 -0.25 4.70
N GLU A 90 7.17 0.83 4.07
CA GLU A 90 7.82 1.35 2.87
C GLU A 90 9.28 1.76 3.15
N TYR A 91 9.52 2.47 4.23
CA TYR A 91 10.87 2.82 4.67
C TYR A 91 11.75 1.58 4.88
N ALA A 92 11.23 0.59 5.61
CA ALA A 92 11.92 -0.67 5.88
C ALA A 92 12.32 -1.38 4.58
N ARG A 93 11.38 -1.55 3.66
CA ARG A 93 11.62 -2.21 2.36
C ARG A 93 12.60 -1.45 1.47
N ASN A 94 12.55 -0.12 1.46
CA ASN A 94 13.51 0.70 0.72
C ASN A 94 14.94 0.51 1.26
N ARG A 95 15.09 0.26 2.54
CA ARG A 95 16.39 -0.07 3.15
C ARG A 95 16.87 -1.48 2.77
N GLU A 96 15.99 -2.48 2.86
CA GLU A 96 16.29 -3.87 2.49
C GLU A 96 16.68 -4.00 1.02
N ALA A 97 15.98 -3.32 0.13
CA ALA A 97 16.23 -3.35 -1.31
C ALA A 97 17.57 -2.70 -1.74
N GLY A 98 18.33 -2.14 -0.79
CA GLY A 98 19.59 -1.47 -1.10
C GLY A 98 19.46 -0.28 -2.06
N THR A 99 18.26 0.29 -2.20
CA THR A 99 17.95 1.44 -3.06
C THR A 99 18.58 2.75 -2.54
N ILE A 100 19.55 2.60 -1.65
CA ILE A 100 20.39 3.69 -1.18
C ILE A 100 21.34 4.02 -2.31
N SER A 101 21.24 5.25 -2.84
CA SER A 101 22.11 5.72 -3.92
C SER A 101 23.59 5.56 -3.52
N ARG A 102 24.48 5.43 -4.51
CA ARG A 102 25.94 5.36 -4.28
C ARG A 102 26.46 6.49 -3.37
N SER A 103 25.88 7.70 -3.49
CA SER A 103 26.18 8.85 -2.65
C SER A 103 25.77 8.64 -1.18
N GLN A 104 24.64 7.99 -0.92
CA GLN A 104 24.22 7.65 0.44
C GLN A 104 25.06 6.55 1.07
N ARG A 105 25.60 5.61 0.27
CA ARG A 105 26.60 4.62 0.75
C ARG A 105 27.91 5.29 1.16
N LEU A 106 28.32 6.36 0.48
CA LEU A 106 29.53 7.11 0.82
C LEU A 106 29.36 7.87 2.16
N ILE A 107 28.18 8.51 2.35
CA ILE A 107 27.84 9.24 3.58
C ILE A 107 27.71 8.28 4.78
N ARG A 108 27.24 7.03 4.58
CA ARG A 108 27.17 6.00 5.64
C ARG A 108 28.53 5.49 6.13
N ARG A 109 29.60 5.74 5.37
CA ARG A 109 30.97 5.41 5.80
C ARG A 109 31.58 6.45 6.74
N LEU A 110 30.88 7.56 7.00
CA LEU A 110 31.33 8.56 7.96
C LEU A 110 31.07 8.04 9.40
N PRO A 111 32.04 8.18 10.30
CA PRO A 111 31.88 7.81 11.70
C PRO A 111 30.66 8.51 12.32
N GLY A 112 29.84 7.78 13.07
CA GLY A 112 28.64 8.31 13.74
C GLY A 112 27.33 8.24 12.96
N ILE A 113 27.31 7.70 11.73
CA ILE A 113 26.06 7.38 11.02
C ILE A 113 25.79 5.88 11.20
N SER A 114 24.94 5.55 12.16
CA SER A 114 24.55 4.16 12.40
C SER A 114 23.67 3.61 11.28
N ASP A 115 23.82 2.32 11.01
CA ASP A 115 22.90 1.56 10.13
C ASP A 115 21.56 1.29 10.82
N ASP A 116 21.38 1.79 12.03
CA ASP A 116 20.21 1.54 12.84
C ASP A 116 18.94 2.20 12.29
N PHE A 117 17.86 1.52 12.54
CA PHE A 117 16.49 1.94 12.22
C PHE A 117 16.09 3.06 13.20
N SER A 118 16.61 4.28 12.98
CA SER A 118 16.47 5.39 13.90
C SER A 118 15.34 6.35 13.52
N ALA A 119 14.74 6.99 14.53
CA ALA A 119 13.69 8.00 14.33
C ALA A 119 14.16 9.18 13.47
N PRO A 120 15.39 9.74 13.62
CA PRO A 120 15.87 10.80 12.74
C PRO A 120 16.03 10.39 11.27
N ASP A 121 16.41 9.15 10.98
CA ASP A 121 16.54 8.67 9.60
C ASP A 121 15.18 8.44 8.96
N PHE A 122 14.23 7.94 9.73
CA PHE A 122 12.85 7.81 9.31
C PHE A 122 12.21 9.17 9.03
N GLU A 123 12.37 10.15 9.91
CA GLU A 123 11.88 11.51 9.69
C GLU A 123 12.46 12.11 8.40
N ARG A 124 13.78 11.97 8.17
CA ARG A 124 14.40 12.43 6.91
C ARG A 124 13.79 11.76 5.67
N PHE A 125 13.48 10.47 5.75
CA PHE A 125 12.76 9.77 4.68
C PHE A 125 11.39 10.37 4.44
N VAL A 126 10.59 10.57 5.49
CA VAL A 126 9.23 11.15 5.42
C VAL A 126 9.27 12.57 4.83
N VAL A 127 10.14 13.43 5.36
CA VAL A 127 10.30 14.82 4.86
C VAL A 127 10.67 14.82 3.38
N ARG A 128 11.65 14.03 2.97
CA ARG A 128 12.09 13.98 1.56
C ARG A 128 11.00 13.50 0.63
N ARG A 129 10.14 12.59 1.10
CA ARG A 129 9.12 11.96 0.28
C ARG A 129 7.87 12.83 0.12
N TYR A 130 7.41 13.42 1.19
CA TYR A 130 6.12 14.14 1.22
C TYR A 130 6.27 15.66 1.18
N THR A 131 7.37 16.21 1.68
CA THR A 131 7.62 17.66 1.75
C THR A 131 9.04 18.01 1.24
N PRO A 132 9.38 17.70 -0.04
CA PRO A 132 10.70 18.00 -0.55
C PRO A 132 10.98 19.51 -0.50
N ASN A 133 12.17 19.90 -0.03
CA ASN A 133 12.60 21.27 0.04
C ASN A 133 12.80 21.90 -1.37
N ALA A 134 13.06 23.21 -1.42
CA ALA A 134 13.22 23.95 -2.67
C ALA A 134 14.31 23.36 -3.60
N LEU A 135 15.44 22.89 -3.04
CA LEU A 135 16.51 22.25 -3.80
C LEU A 135 16.03 20.97 -4.48
N TYR A 136 15.33 20.09 -3.75
CA TYR A 136 14.78 18.84 -4.32
C TYR A 136 13.71 19.13 -5.36
N ARG A 137 12.89 20.18 -5.19
CA ARG A 137 11.92 20.63 -6.20
C ARG A 137 12.60 21.15 -7.45
N ALA A 138 13.67 21.94 -7.32
CA ALA A 138 14.49 22.42 -8.44
C ALA A 138 15.13 21.26 -9.23
N LEU A 139 15.43 20.13 -8.56
CA LEU A 139 15.88 18.89 -9.18
C LEU A 139 14.72 18.02 -9.74
N GLY A 140 13.53 18.58 -9.92
CA GLY A 140 12.36 17.91 -10.50
C GLY A 140 11.64 16.91 -9.58
N ARG A 141 11.98 16.87 -8.28
CA ARG A 141 11.29 15.99 -7.33
C ARG A 141 9.99 16.63 -6.85
N LYS A 142 8.87 15.98 -7.16
CA LYS A 142 7.54 16.37 -6.66
C LYS A 142 7.26 15.68 -5.31
N PRO A 143 6.45 16.31 -4.43
CA PRO A 143 5.90 15.60 -3.27
C PRO A 143 5.15 14.34 -3.72
N MET A 144 5.28 13.27 -2.97
CA MET A 144 4.46 12.10 -3.18
C MET A 144 3.05 12.41 -2.70
N VAL A 145 2.08 12.18 -3.56
CA VAL A 145 0.65 12.20 -3.22
C VAL A 145 0.20 10.75 -3.15
N PRO A 146 -0.42 10.32 -2.04
CA PRO A 146 -1.00 8.99 -1.97
C PRO A 146 -2.01 8.75 -3.09
N VAL A 147 -1.98 7.56 -3.66
CA VAL A 147 -2.97 7.14 -4.67
C VAL A 147 -4.18 6.61 -3.93
N ASP A 148 -5.35 7.04 -4.34
CA ASP A 148 -6.59 6.43 -3.88
C ASP A 148 -6.75 5.04 -4.51
N TRP A 149 -6.41 4.04 -3.73
CA TRP A 149 -6.55 2.64 -4.14
C TRP A 149 -7.97 2.12 -3.97
N THR A 150 -8.81 2.82 -3.20
CA THR A 150 -10.17 2.41 -2.85
C THR A 150 -11.22 3.00 -3.77
N GLU A 151 -10.82 3.88 -4.69
CA GLU A 151 -11.73 4.49 -5.65
C GLU A 151 -12.45 3.42 -6.49
N GLY A 152 -13.77 3.35 -6.33
CA GLY A 152 -14.63 2.38 -7.00
C GLY A 152 -14.54 0.94 -6.48
N ALA A 153 -13.90 0.69 -5.33
CA ALA A 153 -13.91 -0.60 -4.68
C ALA A 153 -15.24 -0.84 -3.93
N ASP A 154 -15.75 -2.09 -4.00
CA ASP A 154 -16.98 -2.51 -3.31
C ASP A 154 -16.70 -3.12 -1.94
N HIS A 155 -15.46 -3.57 -1.72
CA HIS A 155 -15.05 -4.16 -0.44
C HIS A 155 -13.59 -3.84 -0.14
N VAL A 156 -13.35 -3.48 1.13
CA VAL A 156 -12.04 -3.10 1.62
C VAL A 156 -11.57 -4.09 2.68
N ILE A 157 -10.42 -4.73 2.44
CA ILE A 157 -9.77 -5.64 3.39
C ILE A 157 -8.72 -4.87 4.18
N ARG A 158 -8.89 -4.77 5.50
CA ARG A 158 -7.88 -4.16 6.38
C ARG A 158 -6.73 -5.12 6.60
N PHE A 159 -5.50 -4.64 6.47
CA PHE A 159 -4.28 -5.43 6.74
C PHE A 159 -4.28 -5.99 8.17
N GLU A 160 -4.78 -5.22 9.11
CA GLU A 160 -4.84 -5.54 10.53
C GLU A 160 -5.84 -6.66 10.86
N ALA A 161 -6.79 -6.93 9.94
CA ALA A 161 -7.84 -7.95 10.07
C ALA A 161 -8.05 -8.70 8.73
N MET A 162 -6.94 -9.09 8.07
CA MET A 162 -6.99 -9.60 6.69
C MET A 162 -7.86 -10.84 6.53
N GLN A 163 -7.79 -11.79 7.45
CA GLN A 163 -8.59 -13.01 7.34
C GLN A 163 -10.08 -12.70 7.42
N GLN A 164 -10.49 -11.88 8.41
CA GLN A 164 -11.89 -11.47 8.55
C GLN A 164 -12.38 -10.76 7.27
N GLY A 165 -11.60 -9.78 6.75
CA GLY A 165 -11.97 -9.06 5.53
C GLY A 165 -12.04 -9.96 4.29
N LEU A 166 -11.15 -10.96 4.20
CA LEU A 166 -11.20 -11.97 3.14
C LEU A 166 -12.47 -12.80 3.23
N ASP A 167 -12.81 -13.33 4.41
CA ASP A 167 -13.99 -14.16 4.63
C ASP A 167 -15.29 -13.38 4.32
N GLU A 168 -15.30 -12.09 4.63
CA GLU A 168 -16.41 -11.19 4.28
C GLU A 168 -16.53 -10.97 2.75
N ALA A 169 -15.41 -10.78 2.05
CA ALA A 169 -15.39 -10.64 0.60
C ALA A 169 -15.86 -11.92 -0.10
N LEU A 170 -15.36 -13.08 0.34
CA LEU A 170 -15.72 -14.39 -0.21
C LEU A 170 -17.20 -14.71 -0.02
N ARG A 171 -17.75 -14.41 1.15
CA ARG A 171 -19.20 -14.59 1.40
C ARG A 171 -20.07 -13.72 0.47
N LYS A 172 -19.63 -12.53 0.09
CA LYS A 172 -20.35 -11.66 -0.87
C LYS A 172 -20.45 -12.27 -2.27
N VAL A 173 -19.50 -13.11 -2.66
CA VAL A 173 -19.49 -13.82 -3.94
C VAL A 173 -19.94 -15.29 -3.82
N GLY A 174 -20.58 -15.66 -2.69
CA GLY A 174 -21.19 -16.97 -2.49
C GLY A 174 -20.24 -18.08 -2.05
N VAL A 175 -18.97 -17.76 -1.73
CA VAL A 175 -18.00 -18.72 -1.20
C VAL A 175 -18.09 -18.76 0.32
N THR A 176 -18.43 -19.91 0.90
CA THR A 176 -18.64 -20.10 2.33
C THR A 176 -17.58 -20.98 3.00
N GLU A 177 -16.85 -21.77 2.23
CA GLU A 177 -15.75 -22.58 2.75
C GLU A 177 -14.62 -21.69 3.28
N PRO A 178 -13.91 -22.14 4.34
CA PRO A 178 -12.78 -21.42 4.88
C PRO A 178 -11.56 -21.44 3.93
N HIS A 179 -11.00 -20.28 3.64
CA HIS A 179 -9.77 -20.12 2.87
C HIS A 179 -8.71 -19.42 3.72
N PRO A 180 -7.83 -20.16 4.42
CA PRO A 180 -6.82 -19.56 5.29
C PRO A 180 -5.75 -18.82 4.47
N LEU A 181 -5.43 -17.59 4.90
CA LEU A 181 -4.40 -16.78 4.27
C LEU A 181 -3.01 -17.41 4.41
N PRO A 182 -2.28 -17.59 3.31
CA PRO A 182 -0.89 -18.05 3.38
C PRO A 182 0.01 -16.97 4.01
N HIS A 183 0.80 -17.34 5.01
CA HIS A 183 1.81 -16.46 5.60
C HIS A 183 3.00 -16.28 4.66
N ARG A 184 2.95 -15.24 3.80
CA ARG A 184 4.05 -14.95 2.84
C ARG A 184 4.62 -13.54 3.02
N ASN A 185 5.94 -13.43 2.88
CA ASN A 185 6.70 -12.17 2.85
C ASN A 185 6.59 -11.25 4.07
N PRO A 186 6.88 -11.70 5.30
CA PRO A 186 7.10 -10.76 6.39
C PRO A 186 8.30 -9.85 6.06
N THR A 187 8.17 -8.54 6.23
CA THR A 187 9.30 -7.61 6.14
C THR A 187 10.23 -7.85 7.33
N GLN A 188 11.42 -8.43 7.09
CA GLN A 188 12.31 -8.91 8.15
C GLN A 188 12.79 -7.81 9.09
N SER A 189 13.14 -6.64 8.52
CA SER A 189 13.62 -5.49 9.31
C SER A 189 12.55 -4.85 10.20
N ARG A 190 11.30 -5.28 10.05
CA ARG A 190 10.15 -4.73 10.76
C ARG A 190 9.52 -5.69 11.76
N ARG A 191 9.97 -6.93 11.84
CA ARG A 191 9.42 -7.90 12.80
C ARG A 191 9.36 -7.26 14.18
N ASP A 192 8.17 -7.20 14.76
CA ASP A 192 7.89 -6.79 16.14
C ASP A 192 8.15 -5.30 16.51
N ARG A 193 8.34 -4.40 15.52
CA ARG A 193 8.49 -2.97 15.79
C ARG A 193 7.16 -2.24 15.74
N ASP A 194 6.78 -1.66 16.86
CA ASP A 194 5.68 -0.69 16.91
C ASP A 194 6.11 0.57 16.14
N TYR A 195 5.30 0.97 15.15
CA TYR A 195 5.57 2.18 14.35
C TYR A 195 5.63 3.43 15.25
N ARG A 196 4.85 3.46 16.34
CA ARG A 196 4.78 4.59 17.26
C ARG A 196 6.14 4.96 17.86
N ALA A 197 6.97 3.99 18.15
CA ALA A 197 8.31 4.19 18.72
C ALA A 197 9.29 4.88 17.74
N ILE A 198 9.00 4.89 16.43
CA ILE A 198 9.89 5.45 15.40
C ILE A 198 9.43 6.83 14.91
N TYR A 199 8.16 7.16 15.10
CA TYR A 199 7.62 8.42 14.65
C TYR A 199 8.03 9.58 15.56
N THR A 200 8.67 10.60 14.97
CA THR A 200 8.77 11.90 15.61
C THR A 200 7.45 12.68 15.44
N PRO A 201 7.16 13.70 16.29
CA PRO A 201 5.98 14.54 16.11
C PRO A 201 5.88 15.14 14.70
N ARG A 202 7.01 15.54 14.12
CA ARG A 202 7.07 16.10 12.76
C ARG A 202 6.74 15.08 11.70
N ALA A 203 7.29 13.86 11.78
CA ALA A 203 6.98 12.79 10.85
C ALA A 203 5.50 12.40 10.93
N ARG A 204 4.93 12.32 12.15
CA ARG A 204 3.50 12.08 12.38
C ARG A 204 2.64 13.15 11.68
N GLU A 205 2.93 14.44 11.89
CA GLU A 205 2.19 15.54 11.28
C GLU A 205 2.21 15.47 9.74
N ILE A 206 3.38 15.22 9.15
CA ILE A 206 3.53 15.12 7.68
C ILE A 206 2.71 13.96 7.13
N VAL A 207 2.79 12.78 7.73
CA VAL A 207 2.04 11.60 7.29
C VAL A 207 0.54 11.79 7.51
N SER A 208 0.12 12.36 8.64
CA SER A 208 -1.29 12.70 8.92
C SER A 208 -1.88 13.60 7.83
N ARG A 209 -1.12 14.60 7.40
CA ARG A 209 -1.55 15.53 6.34
C ARG A 209 -1.59 14.85 4.97
N ALA A 210 -0.56 14.06 4.65
CA ALA A 210 -0.45 13.39 3.36
C ALA A 210 -1.56 12.35 3.16
N TYR A 211 -1.95 11.64 4.22
CA TYR A 211 -2.96 10.58 4.21
C TYR A 211 -4.26 10.98 4.91
N ALA A 212 -4.56 12.28 4.99
CA ALA A 212 -5.71 12.78 5.73
C ALA A 212 -7.05 12.20 5.27
N ARG A 213 -7.15 11.84 3.99
CA ARG A 213 -8.33 11.21 3.41
C ARG A 213 -8.47 9.77 3.91
N GLU A 214 -7.46 8.93 3.71
CA GLU A 214 -7.45 7.52 4.08
C GLU A 214 -7.64 7.33 5.59
N LEU A 215 -7.04 8.21 6.40
CA LEU A 215 -7.22 8.22 7.84
C LEU A 215 -8.69 8.43 8.22
N ARG A 216 -9.36 9.40 7.58
CA ARG A 216 -10.79 9.66 7.85
C ARG A 216 -11.70 8.57 7.32
N GLU A 217 -11.54 8.16 6.06
CA GLU A 217 -12.42 7.20 5.38
C GLU A 217 -12.36 5.81 6.03
N HIS A 218 -11.19 5.43 6.53
CA HIS A 218 -11.01 4.13 7.15
C HIS A 218 -10.92 4.18 8.68
N GLY A 219 -11.10 5.36 9.31
CA GLY A 219 -11.08 5.50 10.76
C GLY A 219 -9.73 5.13 11.40
N TYR A 220 -8.61 5.30 10.67
CA TYR A 220 -7.28 5.06 11.22
C TYR A 220 -6.82 6.22 12.09
N VAL A 221 -6.26 5.89 13.25
CA VAL A 221 -5.66 6.84 14.19
C VAL A 221 -4.21 6.45 14.44
N PHE A 222 -3.39 7.39 14.92
CA PHE A 222 -2.00 7.11 15.26
C PHE A 222 -1.90 6.22 16.50
N ASP A 223 -2.66 6.58 17.54
CA ASP A 223 -2.76 5.81 18.78
C ASP A 223 -4.22 5.39 18.98
N PRO A 224 -4.52 4.12 19.27
CA PRO A 224 -5.89 3.69 19.58
C PRO A 224 -6.54 4.49 20.70
N ASP A 225 -5.76 4.99 21.65
CA ASP A 225 -6.23 5.79 22.77
C ASP A 225 -6.60 7.24 22.35
N ASP A 226 -6.10 7.74 21.21
CA ASP A 226 -6.48 9.05 20.65
C ASP A 226 -7.96 9.07 20.15
N GLY A 227 -8.58 7.90 19.93
CA GLY A 227 -9.96 7.75 19.45
C GLY A 227 -11.04 7.63 20.53
N GLY A 228 -10.66 7.47 21.79
CA GLY A 228 -11.56 7.21 22.91
C GLY A 228 -12.22 8.44 23.56
N GLY A 229 -11.99 9.64 23.06
CA GLY A 229 -12.33 10.90 23.76
C GLY A 229 -13.43 11.76 23.16
N ARG A 230 -14.36 11.24 22.33
CA ARG A 230 -15.54 12.03 21.90
C ARG A 230 -16.79 11.18 21.67
N ASN A 231 -17.27 10.55 22.74
CA ASN A 231 -18.68 10.18 22.86
C ASN A 231 -19.06 10.33 24.32
N GLY A 232 -19.53 11.51 24.69
CA GLY A 232 -20.03 11.81 26.04
C GLY A 232 -20.19 13.30 26.23
N GLU A 233 -21.23 13.87 25.66
CA GLU A 233 -22.23 14.78 26.26
C GLU A 233 -23.18 15.30 25.18
#